data_44b2996b3c93d9a823e80041c4405a59
#
_entry.id   44b2996b3c93d9a823e80041c4405a59
#
_cell.length_a   1.000
_cell.length_b   1.000
_cell.length_c   1.000
_cell.angle_alpha   90.00
_cell.angle_beta   90.00
_cell.angle_gamma   90.00
#
_symmetry.space_group_name_H-M   'P 1'
#
loop_
_entity.id
_entity.type
_entity.pdbx_description
1 polymer ?
#
loop_
_entity_poly.entity_id
_entity_poly.type
_entity_poly.pdbx_seq_one_letter_code
_entity_poly.pdbx_strand_id
1 'polypeptide(L)'
;MESIKKILDAVNNRLTGEETEITFEMNPNDVSTKKIDGLLMAGVNRISLGVQSYHDQELKALGRVHDSDSILEAKKILQDTNTTIDLMYGIEKQTLESFTSNLMRFLSSGINHLSLYQLTIEPNTIFYKKELFLPKEKDIERMEAIAKELLEQNGFQQYEVSSWSKPGYESLHNLNYWHFGDFLGVGPGSHSKISNDKKIVRYRKIKPLEGYIKNQKTTDLKTIVEDDLDLDIAMNLLRMKNGHQQRDLSIKLPKSFFEKYEKGISEGLLLKDKIGTTEKGYKFLNETIQLFF
;
A
#
# COMPACT_ATOMS: atom_id res chain seq x y z
N MET A 1 16.36 -9.96 -16.53
CA MET A 1 15.15 -10.14 -17.36
C MET A 1 14.76 -11.61 -17.52
N GLU A 2 15.65 -12.51 -17.94
CA GLU A 2 15.32 -13.93 -18.13
C GLU A 2 14.71 -14.62 -16.89
N SER A 3 15.25 -14.35 -15.69
CA SER A 3 14.71 -14.90 -14.44
C SER A 3 13.30 -14.39 -14.13
N ILE A 4 13.01 -13.11 -14.38
CA ILE A 4 11.69 -12.53 -14.20
C ILE A 4 10.69 -13.19 -15.15
N LYS A 5 11.06 -13.32 -16.42
CA LYS A 5 10.22 -14.02 -17.40
C LYS A 5 9.90 -15.46 -16.98
N LYS A 6 10.90 -16.22 -16.54
CA LYS A 6 10.67 -17.60 -16.04
C LYS A 6 9.70 -17.65 -14.85
N ILE A 7 9.78 -16.68 -13.94
CA ILE A 7 8.84 -16.60 -12.80
C ILE A 7 7.44 -16.29 -13.32
N LEU A 8 7.29 -15.29 -14.18
CA LEU A 8 5.98 -14.90 -14.71
C LEU A 8 5.37 -16.00 -15.57
N ASP A 9 6.13 -16.67 -16.40
CA ASP A 9 5.66 -17.83 -17.17
C ASP A 9 5.15 -18.95 -16.27
N ALA A 10 5.88 -19.24 -15.19
CA ALA A 10 5.46 -20.25 -14.20
C ALA A 10 4.18 -19.89 -13.45
N VAL A 11 3.96 -18.59 -13.19
CA VAL A 11 2.74 -18.08 -12.51
C VAL A 11 1.58 -18.05 -13.51
N ASN A 12 1.76 -17.46 -14.69
CA ASN A 12 0.73 -17.30 -15.72
C ASN A 12 0.15 -18.64 -16.17
N ASN A 13 0.97 -19.70 -16.26
CA ASN A 13 0.51 -21.05 -16.57
C ASN A 13 -0.48 -21.64 -15.52
N ARG A 14 -0.66 -20.98 -14.38
CA ARG A 14 -1.54 -21.38 -13.28
C ARG A 14 -2.69 -20.43 -13.03
N LEU A 15 -2.65 -19.25 -13.62
CA LEU A 15 -3.72 -18.26 -13.54
C LEU A 15 -4.77 -18.57 -14.61
N THR A 16 -6.05 -18.45 -14.20
CA THR A 16 -7.21 -18.72 -15.09
C THR A 16 -8.02 -17.46 -15.39
N GLY A 17 -7.57 -16.28 -14.92
CA GLY A 17 -8.27 -15.01 -15.09
C GLY A 17 -7.86 -14.27 -16.37
N GLU A 18 -8.81 -13.55 -16.98
CA GLU A 18 -8.58 -12.77 -18.21
C GLU A 18 -7.84 -11.45 -17.93
N GLU A 19 -8.03 -10.85 -16.76
CA GLU A 19 -7.38 -9.59 -16.36
C GLU A 19 -6.51 -9.80 -15.12
N THR A 20 -5.20 -9.85 -15.34
CA THR A 20 -4.22 -9.98 -14.26
C THR A 20 -3.36 -8.72 -14.19
N GLU A 21 -3.37 -8.04 -13.03
CA GLU A 21 -2.40 -7.00 -12.75
C GLU A 21 -1.05 -7.65 -12.39
N ILE A 22 -0.01 -7.28 -13.14
CA ILE A 22 1.37 -7.68 -12.87
C ILE A 22 2.17 -6.41 -12.59
N THR A 23 2.31 -6.09 -11.29
CA THR A 23 3.02 -4.90 -10.84
C THR A 23 4.49 -5.22 -10.56
N PHE A 24 5.38 -4.36 -11.03
CA PHE A 24 6.80 -4.40 -10.71
C PHE A 24 7.20 -3.14 -9.93
N GLU A 25 7.69 -3.31 -8.71
CA GLU A 25 8.18 -2.22 -7.87
C GLU A 25 9.65 -1.94 -8.14
N MET A 26 10.04 -0.66 -8.25
CA MET A 26 11.42 -0.29 -8.53
C MET A 26 11.77 1.12 -8.02
N ASN A 27 13.07 1.36 -7.86
CA ASN A 27 13.58 2.69 -7.56
C ASN A 27 13.91 3.47 -8.86
N PRO A 28 13.93 4.82 -8.82
CA PRO A 28 14.27 5.63 -9.99
C PRO A 28 15.59 5.25 -10.67
N ASN A 29 16.65 4.99 -9.90
CA ASN A 29 17.96 4.59 -10.43
C ASN A 29 17.96 3.25 -11.18
N ASP A 30 16.92 2.44 -10.97
CA ASP A 30 16.79 1.14 -11.63
C ASP A 30 16.07 1.20 -12.98
N VAL A 31 15.49 2.37 -13.32
CA VAL A 31 14.74 2.57 -14.55
C VAL A 31 15.70 2.77 -15.73
N SER A 32 15.48 2.04 -16.81
CA SER A 32 16.09 2.28 -18.09
C SER A 32 15.17 1.75 -19.19
N THR A 33 15.19 2.35 -20.38
CA THR A 33 14.35 1.93 -21.51
C THR A 33 14.44 0.43 -21.75
N LYS A 34 15.65 -0.12 -21.84
CA LYS A 34 15.89 -1.56 -22.03
C LYS A 34 15.23 -2.43 -20.94
N LYS A 35 15.26 -1.96 -19.67
CA LYS A 35 14.67 -2.72 -18.57
C LYS A 35 13.15 -2.66 -18.61
N ILE A 36 12.59 -1.49 -18.87
CA ILE A 36 11.14 -1.30 -18.98
C ILE A 36 10.58 -2.11 -20.16
N ASP A 37 11.16 -1.97 -21.36
CA ASP A 37 10.74 -2.77 -22.51
C ASP A 37 10.77 -4.26 -22.20
N GLY A 38 11.84 -4.73 -21.56
CA GLY A 38 11.95 -6.14 -21.19
C GLY A 38 10.92 -6.58 -20.14
N LEU A 39 10.51 -5.72 -19.20
CA LEU A 39 9.44 -6.00 -18.22
C LEU A 39 8.07 -6.05 -18.90
N LEU A 40 7.76 -5.09 -19.76
CA LEU A 40 6.51 -5.07 -20.53
C LEU A 40 6.41 -6.29 -21.45
N MET A 41 7.49 -6.65 -22.15
CA MET A 41 7.55 -7.88 -22.98
C MET A 41 7.40 -9.16 -22.15
N ALA A 42 7.77 -9.16 -20.88
CA ALA A 42 7.55 -10.29 -19.97
C ALA A 42 6.13 -10.36 -19.41
N GLY A 43 5.28 -9.35 -19.69
CA GLY A 43 3.89 -9.29 -19.25
C GLY A 43 3.62 -8.39 -18.05
N VAL A 44 4.62 -7.67 -17.53
CA VAL A 44 4.39 -6.62 -16.53
C VAL A 44 3.52 -5.53 -17.16
N ASN A 45 2.44 -5.14 -16.49
CA ASN A 45 1.50 -4.14 -16.99
C ASN A 45 1.27 -2.96 -16.04
N ARG A 46 2.02 -2.93 -14.91
CA ARG A 46 2.03 -1.83 -13.94
C ARG A 46 3.41 -1.68 -13.33
N ILE A 47 3.86 -0.43 -13.17
CA ILE A 47 5.12 -0.10 -12.47
C ILE A 47 4.79 0.71 -11.23
N SER A 48 5.33 0.34 -10.06
CA SER A 48 5.32 1.19 -8.87
C SER A 48 6.70 1.79 -8.67
N LEU A 49 6.79 3.12 -8.74
CA LEU A 49 8.05 3.85 -8.68
C LEU A 49 8.22 4.52 -7.32
N GLY A 50 9.16 4.03 -6.54
CA GLY A 50 9.48 4.53 -5.20
C GLY A 50 10.24 5.86 -5.23
N VAL A 51 9.55 6.95 -5.59
CA VAL A 51 10.10 8.32 -5.66
C VAL A 51 10.36 8.87 -4.27
N GLN A 52 9.43 8.72 -3.35
CA GLN A 52 9.42 9.15 -1.95
C GLN A 52 9.38 10.67 -1.77
N SER A 53 10.22 11.44 -2.45
CA SER A 53 10.22 12.90 -2.52
C SER A 53 10.91 13.36 -3.80
N TYR A 54 10.57 14.56 -4.26
CA TYR A 54 11.27 15.25 -5.35
C TYR A 54 12.34 16.24 -4.84
N HIS A 55 12.59 16.26 -3.53
CA HIS A 55 13.60 17.12 -2.88
C HIS A 55 14.76 16.29 -2.36
N ASP A 56 15.98 16.58 -2.85
CA ASP A 56 17.18 15.81 -2.49
C ASP A 56 17.50 15.80 -1.00
N GLN A 57 17.12 16.87 -0.27
CA GLN A 57 17.30 16.91 1.19
C GLN A 57 16.39 15.90 1.91
N GLU A 58 15.15 15.77 1.46
CA GLU A 58 14.19 14.79 1.99
C GLU A 58 14.61 13.37 1.61
N LEU A 59 15.11 13.15 0.38
CA LEU A 59 15.64 11.86 -0.05
C LEU A 59 16.84 11.42 0.80
N LYS A 60 17.77 12.36 1.09
CA LYS A 60 18.90 12.11 1.99
C LYS A 60 18.44 11.80 3.42
N ALA A 61 17.44 12.51 3.93
CA ALA A 61 16.87 12.24 5.25
C ALA A 61 16.27 10.83 5.32
N LEU A 62 15.64 10.34 4.24
CA LEU A 62 15.12 8.98 4.10
C LEU A 62 16.21 7.92 3.81
N GLY A 63 17.47 8.33 3.63
CA GLY A 63 18.57 7.42 3.29
C GLY A 63 18.47 6.86 1.87
N ARG A 64 17.80 7.57 0.95
CA ARG A 64 17.69 7.17 -0.45
C ARG A 64 18.96 7.48 -1.21
N VAL A 65 19.28 6.62 -2.18
CA VAL A 65 20.50 6.75 -3.02
C VAL A 65 20.22 7.42 -4.37
N HIS A 66 18.95 7.56 -4.76
CA HIS A 66 18.54 8.31 -5.95
C HIS A 66 18.33 9.79 -5.63
N ASP A 67 18.34 10.62 -6.64
CA ASP A 67 18.18 12.07 -6.60
C ASP A 67 17.04 12.54 -7.53
N SER A 68 16.78 13.83 -7.53
CA SER A 68 15.74 14.45 -8.35
C SER A 68 15.98 14.28 -9.86
N ASP A 69 17.23 14.20 -10.31
CA ASP A 69 17.56 14.00 -11.74
C ASP A 69 17.20 12.59 -12.20
N SER A 70 17.53 11.58 -11.40
CA SER A 70 17.13 10.18 -11.64
C SER A 70 15.62 10.02 -11.74
N ILE A 71 14.84 10.75 -10.93
CA ILE A 71 13.38 10.74 -10.97
C ILE A 71 12.87 11.35 -12.28
N LEU A 72 13.46 12.46 -12.74
CA LEU A 72 13.07 13.10 -14.00
C LEU A 72 13.33 12.22 -15.21
N GLU A 73 14.45 11.49 -15.22
CA GLU A 73 14.77 10.52 -16.28
C GLU A 73 13.81 9.32 -16.25
N ALA A 74 13.58 8.74 -15.06
CA ALA A 74 12.65 7.65 -14.90
C ALA A 74 11.24 8.02 -15.40
N LYS A 75 10.75 9.22 -15.05
CA LYS A 75 9.46 9.75 -15.50
C LYS A 75 9.36 9.81 -17.02
N LYS A 76 10.40 10.28 -17.73
CA LYS A 76 10.41 10.32 -19.20
C LYS A 76 10.26 8.93 -19.84
N ILE A 77 10.93 7.93 -19.25
CA ILE A 77 10.89 6.55 -19.74
C ILE A 77 9.53 5.91 -19.48
N LEU A 78 8.87 6.28 -18.37
CA LEU A 78 7.62 5.67 -17.91
C LEU A 78 6.35 6.41 -18.37
N GLN A 79 6.45 7.46 -19.19
CA GLN A 79 5.31 8.33 -19.54
C GLN A 79 4.10 7.60 -20.14
N ASP A 80 4.35 6.52 -20.90
CA ASP A 80 3.31 5.73 -21.59
C ASP A 80 3.01 4.40 -20.87
N THR A 81 3.49 4.25 -19.62
CA THR A 81 3.23 3.05 -18.81
C THR A 81 2.19 3.32 -17.73
N ASN A 82 1.43 2.29 -17.34
CA ASN A 82 0.59 2.37 -16.16
C ASN A 82 1.49 2.41 -14.92
N THR A 83 1.69 3.61 -14.37
CA THR A 83 2.67 3.86 -13.32
C THR A 83 1.99 4.41 -12.06
N THR A 84 2.42 3.91 -10.92
CA THR A 84 2.18 4.48 -9.59
C THR A 84 3.42 5.28 -9.16
N ILE A 85 3.23 6.43 -8.57
CA ILE A 85 4.26 7.13 -7.81
C ILE A 85 4.03 6.89 -6.32
N ASP A 86 5.08 6.50 -5.62
CA ASP A 86 5.06 6.41 -4.16
C ASP A 86 5.75 7.66 -3.59
N LEU A 87 5.01 8.45 -2.80
CA LEU A 87 5.51 9.62 -2.07
C LEU A 87 5.37 9.42 -0.57
N MET A 88 6.21 10.11 0.18
CA MET A 88 6.13 10.14 1.64
C MET A 88 5.93 11.57 2.14
N TYR A 89 5.22 11.71 3.27
CA TYR A 89 5.11 12.95 4.01
C TYR A 89 5.42 12.75 5.49
N GLY A 90 5.57 13.83 6.23
CA GLY A 90 6.05 13.76 7.61
C GLY A 90 7.54 13.42 7.72
N ILE A 91 8.31 13.70 6.66
CA ILE A 91 9.76 13.44 6.58
C ILE A 91 10.49 14.44 7.48
N GLU A 92 11.63 14.05 8.01
CA GLU A 92 12.49 14.93 8.82
C GLU A 92 12.75 16.27 8.10
N LYS A 93 12.45 17.38 8.78
CA LYS A 93 12.60 18.76 8.28
C LYS A 93 11.74 19.12 7.06
N GLN A 94 10.79 18.27 6.68
CA GLN A 94 9.84 18.59 5.62
C GLN A 94 8.96 19.78 6.03
N THR A 95 8.75 20.70 5.12
CA THR A 95 7.88 21.87 5.30
C THR A 95 6.59 21.73 4.49
N LEU A 96 5.58 22.56 4.79
CA LEU A 96 4.35 22.58 3.99
C LEU A 96 4.64 22.97 2.54
N GLU A 97 5.60 23.88 2.29
CA GLU A 97 5.99 24.30 0.96
C GLU A 97 6.65 23.16 0.17
N SER A 98 7.59 22.43 0.78
CA SER A 98 8.27 21.31 0.10
C SER A 98 7.31 20.17 -0.16
N PHE A 99 6.39 19.87 0.79
CA PHE A 99 5.34 18.89 0.61
C PHE A 99 4.38 19.28 -0.54
N THR A 100 3.90 20.53 -0.56
CA THR A 100 3.06 21.05 -1.64
C THR A 100 3.77 20.95 -2.99
N SER A 101 5.07 21.31 -3.04
CA SER A 101 5.89 21.17 -4.24
C SER A 101 5.98 19.71 -4.71
N ASN A 102 6.11 18.73 -3.81
CA ASN A 102 6.09 17.30 -4.14
C ASN A 102 4.78 16.91 -4.84
N LEU A 103 3.64 17.34 -4.30
CA LEU A 103 2.32 17.07 -4.90
C LEU A 103 2.15 17.73 -6.26
N MET A 104 2.58 18.99 -6.41
CA MET A 104 2.50 19.70 -7.70
C MET A 104 3.36 19.03 -8.77
N ARG A 105 4.56 18.56 -8.42
CA ARG A 105 5.42 17.78 -9.34
C ARG A 105 4.80 16.44 -9.72
N PHE A 106 4.15 15.75 -8.78
CA PHE A 106 3.35 14.57 -9.07
C PHE A 106 2.22 14.90 -10.05
N LEU A 107 1.39 15.88 -9.76
CA LEU A 107 0.25 16.27 -10.60
C LEU A 107 0.68 16.67 -12.02
N SER A 108 1.84 17.34 -12.16
CA SER A 108 2.42 17.66 -13.47
C SER A 108 2.98 16.45 -14.23
N SER A 109 3.02 15.28 -13.60
CA SER A 109 3.55 14.06 -14.24
C SER A 109 2.60 13.42 -15.25
N GLY A 110 1.30 13.66 -15.13
CA GLY A 110 0.28 12.96 -15.90
C GLY A 110 -0.03 11.54 -15.43
N ILE A 111 0.63 11.07 -14.36
CA ILE A 111 0.42 9.74 -13.77
C ILE A 111 -0.91 9.74 -12.98
N ASN A 112 -1.65 8.64 -13.06
CA ASN A 112 -3.04 8.54 -12.58
C ASN A 112 -3.17 7.83 -11.22
N HIS A 113 -2.07 7.43 -10.59
CA HIS A 113 -2.08 6.78 -9.28
C HIS A 113 -0.95 7.29 -8.38
N LEU A 114 -1.28 7.58 -7.13
CA LEU A 114 -0.36 8.02 -6.08
C LEU A 114 -0.54 7.16 -4.84
N SER A 115 0.55 6.58 -4.35
CA SER A 115 0.64 6.11 -2.97
C SER A 115 1.29 7.20 -2.13
N LEU A 116 0.60 7.69 -1.11
CA LEU A 116 1.05 8.78 -0.25
C LEU A 116 1.11 8.29 1.20
N TYR A 117 2.31 7.99 1.68
CA TYR A 117 2.54 7.39 2.99
C TYR A 117 3.04 8.42 4.00
N GLN A 118 2.45 8.42 5.20
CA GLN A 118 3.05 9.11 6.34
C GLN A 118 4.27 8.33 6.83
N LEU A 119 5.38 9.03 7.10
CA LEU A 119 6.56 8.41 7.69
C LEU A 119 6.24 7.89 9.10
N THR A 120 6.31 6.59 9.28
CA THR A 120 6.16 5.91 10.57
C THR A 120 7.50 5.35 11.01
N ILE A 121 7.89 5.61 12.25
CA ILE A 121 9.15 5.13 12.83
C ILE A 121 8.92 3.78 13.49
N GLU A 122 9.31 2.72 12.80
CA GLU A 122 9.15 1.35 13.29
C GLU A 122 10.25 0.97 14.28
N PRO A 123 9.91 0.25 15.37
CA PRO A 123 10.90 -0.30 16.29
C PRO A 123 11.95 -1.17 15.59
N ASN A 124 13.17 -1.19 16.12
CA ASN A 124 14.31 -1.96 15.58
C ASN A 124 14.82 -1.51 14.20
N THR A 125 14.45 -0.33 13.73
CA THR A 125 15.01 0.30 12.54
C THR A 125 16.17 1.24 12.89
N ILE A 126 16.94 1.64 11.87
CA ILE A 126 17.98 2.67 12.02
C ILE A 126 17.34 4.01 12.43
N PHE A 127 16.16 4.33 11.89
CA PHE A 127 15.41 5.53 12.22
C PHE A 127 14.98 5.55 13.69
N TYR A 128 14.54 4.43 14.24
CA TYR A 128 14.16 4.33 15.67
C TYR A 128 15.30 4.68 16.63
N LYS A 129 16.55 4.47 16.19
CA LYS A 129 17.74 4.77 16.99
C LYS A 129 18.26 6.20 16.83
N LYS A 130 17.68 6.97 15.91
CA LYS A 130 18.06 8.37 15.65
C LYS A 130 17.08 9.31 16.33
N GLU A 131 17.59 10.41 16.85
CA GLU A 131 16.77 11.55 17.21
C GLU A 131 16.41 12.33 15.94
N LEU A 132 15.14 12.24 15.54
CA LEU A 132 14.63 12.84 14.31
C LEU A 132 13.80 14.08 14.64
N PHE A 133 14.00 15.14 13.85
CA PHE A 133 13.19 16.37 13.93
C PHE A 133 12.01 16.27 12.95
N LEU A 134 10.99 15.50 13.34
CA LEU A 134 9.79 15.30 12.54
C LEU A 134 8.87 16.54 12.62
N PRO A 135 8.05 16.79 11.57
CA PRO A 135 6.99 17.80 11.62
C PRO A 135 6.05 17.55 12.78
N LYS A 136 5.48 18.63 13.35
CA LYS A 136 4.50 18.54 14.42
C LYS A 136 3.18 17.98 13.88
N GLU A 137 2.39 17.37 14.75
CA GLU A 137 1.07 16.83 14.41
C GLU A 137 0.18 17.82 13.64
N LYS A 138 0.14 19.08 14.09
CA LYS A 138 -0.57 20.16 13.40
C LYS A 138 -0.09 20.39 11.95
N ASP A 139 1.18 20.19 11.67
CA ASP A 139 1.73 20.35 10.31
C ASP A 139 1.43 19.11 9.48
N ILE A 140 1.39 17.93 10.09
CA ILE A 140 0.90 16.69 9.45
C ILE A 140 -0.56 16.85 9.03
N GLU A 141 -1.44 17.29 9.95
CA GLU A 141 -2.86 17.55 9.62
C GLU A 141 -3.02 18.55 8.47
N ARG A 142 -2.17 19.57 8.40
CA ARG A 142 -2.17 20.53 7.29
C ARG A 142 -1.71 19.89 5.98
N MET A 143 -0.67 19.04 6.02
CA MET A 143 -0.22 18.29 4.84
C MET A 143 -1.33 17.40 4.30
N GLU A 144 -2.06 16.71 5.17
CA GLU A 144 -3.21 15.88 4.79
C GLU A 144 -4.34 16.72 4.15
N ALA A 145 -4.65 17.88 4.73
CA ALA A 145 -5.66 18.78 4.17
C ALA A 145 -5.25 19.30 2.79
N ILE A 146 -3.99 19.71 2.62
CA ILE A 146 -3.43 20.14 1.32
C ILE A 146 -3.48 18.99 0.30
N ALA A 147 -3.08 17.78 0.71
CA ALA A 147 -3.11 16.62 -0.18
C ALA A 147 -4.53 16.34 -0.67
N LYS A 148 -5.51 16.31 0.25
CA LYS A 148 -6.91 16.11 -0.09
C LYS A 148 -7.40 17.16 -1.08
N GLU A 149 -7.22 18.43 -0.77
CA GLU A 149 -7.67 19.53 -1.61
C GLU A 149 -7.07 19.47 -3.03
N LEU A 150 -5.74 19.37 -3.13
CA LEU A 150 -5.04 19.38 -4.42
C LEU A 150 -5.37 18.15 -5.25
N LEU A 151 -5.42 16.97 -4.66
CA LEU A 151 -5.69 15.73 -5.38
C LEU A 151 -7.15 15.68 -5.86
N GLU A 152 -8.13 16.02 -5.01
CA GLU A 152 -9.55 16.08 -5.40
C GLU A 152 -9.81 17.10 -6.51
N GLN A 153 -9.21 18.31 -6.45
CA GLN A 153 -9.30 19.33 -7.51
C GLN A 153 -8.73 18.86 -8.86
N ASN A 154 -7.82 17.88 -8.84
CA ASN A 154 -7.21 17.30 -10.05
C ASN A 154 -7.83 15.95 -10.46
N GLY A 155 -9.01 15.60 -9.90
CA GLY A 155 -9.78 14.43 -10.28
C GLY A 155 -9.30 13.10 -9.67
N PHE A 156 -8.43 13.15 -8.66
CA PHE A 156 -8.06 11.97 -7.88
C PHE A 156 -9.06 11.70 -6.76
N GLN A 157 -9.28 10.44 -6.47
CA GLN A 157 -10.11 9.98 -5.37
C GLN A 157 -9.25 9.13 -4.43
N GLN A 158 -9.37 9.40 -3.14
CA GLN A 158 -8.79 8.51 -2.14
C GLN A 158 -9.65 7.25 -2.08
N TYR A 159 -9.09 6.09 -2.41
CA TYR A 159 -9.83 4.84 -2.34
C TYR A 159 -9.47 4.00 -1.11
N GLU A 160 -8.25 4.18 -0.55
CA GLU A 160 -7.82 3.59 0.72
C GLU A 160 -6.89 4.56 1.46
N VAL A 161 -6.49 4.22 2.69
CA VAL A 161 -5.77 5.10 3.63
C VAL A 161 -4.57 5.81 3.02
N SER A 162 -3.81 5.13 2.18
CA SER A 162 -2.55 5.65 1.62
C SER A 162 -2.59 5.86 0.12
N SER A 163 -3.69 5.54 -0.57
CA SER A 163 -3.70 5.55 -2.04
C SER A 163 -4.78 6.41 -2.64
N TRP A 164 -4.38 7.14 -3.66
CA TRP A 164 -5.18 8.04 -4.46
C TRP A 164 -5.07 7.66 -5.94
N SER A 165 -6.18 7.64 -6.65
CA SER A 165 -6.16 7.39 -8.09
C SER A 165 -7.23 8.18 -8.82
N LYS A 166 -7.05 8.34 -10.14
CA LYS A 166 -8.20 8.62 -11.00
C LYS A 166 -9.06 7.36 -11.11
N PRO A 167 -10.37 7.48 -11.36
CA PRO A 167 -11.26 6.33 -11.51
C PRO A 167 -10.74 5.33 -12.55
N GLY A 168 -10.69 4.04 -12.18
CA GLY A 168 -10.21 2.95 -13.03
C GLY A 168 -8.69 2.72 -13.01
N TYR A 169 -7.95 3.44 -12.14
CA TYR A 169 -6.51 3.27 -11.96
C TYR A 169 -6.15 2.73 -10.56
N GLU A 170 -7.13 2.29 -9.79
CA GLU A 170 -6.91 1.67 -8.49
C GLU A 170 -6.00 0.43 -8.62
N SER A 171 -5.11 0.22 -7.66
CA SER A 171 -4.25 -0.95 -7.64
C SER A 171 -5.03 -2.19 -7.24
N LEU A 172 -5.10 -3.20 -8.11
CA LEU A 172 -5.87 -4.42 -7.86
C LEU A 172 -5.29 -5.24 -6.71
N HIS A 173 -3.97 -5.28 -6.56
CA HIS A 173 -3.37 -5.99 -5.42
C HIS A 173 -3.64 -5.30 -4.09
N ASN A 174 -3.70 -3.95 -4.03
CA ASN A 174 -4.12 -3.22 -2.83
C ASN A 174 -5.57 -3.54 -2.49
N LEU A 175 -6.46 -3.45 -3.48
CA LEU A 175 -7.88 -3.79 -3.31
C LEU A 175 -8.06 -5.22 -2.81
N ASN A 176 -7.29 -6.18 -3.33
CA ASN A 176 -7.34 -7.56 -2.84
C ASN A 176 -7.04 -7.66 -1.34
N TYR A 177 -6.03 -6.96 -0.84
CA TYR A 177 -5.74 -6.95 0.59
C TYR A 177 -6.88 -6.33 1.41
N TRP A 178 -7.39 -5.19 0.97
CA TRP A 178 -8.42 -4.44 1.70
C TRP A 178 -9.81 -5.08 1.61
N HIS A 179 -10.07 -5.91 0.61
CA HIS A 179 -11.26 -6.77 0.53
C HIS A 179 -11.09 -8.09 1.29
N PHE A 180 -10.04 -8.22 2.07
CA PHE A 180 -9.70 -9.43 2.80
C PHE A 180 -9.45 -10.64 1.90
N GLY A 181 -8.96 -10.42 0.68
CA GLY A 181 -8.62 -11.48 -0.28
C GLY A 181 -7.40 -12.29 0.15
N ASP A 182 -7.28 -13.50 -0.38
CA ASP A 182 -6.13 -14.36 -0.18
C ASP A 182 -4.93 -13.90 -1.01
N PHE A 183 -3.75 -14.21 -0.52
CA PHE A 183 -2.51 -13.96 -1.24
C PHE A 183 -1.44 -14.99 -0.88
N LEU A 184 -0.60 -15.32 -1.87
CA LEU A 184 0.48 -16.28 -1.74
C LEU A 184 1.83 -15.58 -1.92
N GLY A 185 2.62 -15.55 -0.86
CA GLY A 185 3.97 -15.00 -0.89
C GLY A 185 5.02 -16.01 -1.31
N VAL A 186 5.86 -15.64 -2.26
CA VAL A 186 7.01 -16.40 -2.75
C VAL A 186 8.26 -15.54 -2.59
N GLY A 187 9.35 -16.13 -2.12
CA GLY A 187 10.61 -15.42 -1.86
C GLY A 187 10.92 -15.22 -0.38
N PRO A 188 12.14 -14.75 -0.05
CA PRO A 188 12.56 -14.56 1.32
C PRO A 188 11.75 -13.45 2.00
N GLY A 189 11.29 -13.71 3.22
CA GLY A 189 10.52 -12.77 4.02
C GLY A 189 9.09 -12.55 3.56
N SER A 190 8.63 -13.21 2.48
CA SER A 190 7.27 -13.05 1.96
C SER A 190 6.23 -13.62 2.94
N HIS A 191 5.07 -12.99 2.94
CA HIS A 191 3.91 -13.37 3.75
C HIS A 191 2.82 -13.96 2.87
N SER A 192 2.00 -14.81 3.46
CA SER A 192 0.81 -15.38 2.81
C SER A 192 -0.38 -15.36 3.76
N LYS A 193 -1.56 -15.22 3.19
CA LYS A 193 -2.84 -15.46 3.87
C LYS A 193 -3.68 -16.37 2.99
N ILE A 194 -4.12 -17.48 3.54
CA ILE A 194 -4.97 -18.47 2.86
C ILE A 194 -6.19 -18.75 3.73
N SER A 195 -7.34 -18.51 3.16
CA SER A 195 -8.63 -18.73 3.79
C SER A 195 -9.28 -20.01 3.26
N ASN A 196 -9.91 -20.75 4.14
CA ASN A 196 -10.84 -21.82 3.77
C ASN A 196 -12.06 -21.78 4.70
N ASP A 197 -13.07 -22.60 4.43
CA ASP A 197 -14.35 -22.59 5.16
C ASP A 197 -14.23 -22.73 6.69
N LYS A 198 -13.12 -23.18 7.21
CA LYS A 198 -12.93 -23.50 8.63
C LYS A 198 -11.88 -22.67 9.32
N LYS A 199 -10.92 -22.09 8.59
CA LYS A 199 -9.80 -21.37 9.19
C LYS A 199 -9.09 -20.44 8.21
N ILE A 200 -8.43 -19.44 8.76
CA ILE A 200 -7.50 -18.56 8.07
C ILE A 200 -6.09 -18.88 8.57
N VAL A 201 -5.19 -19.11 7.63
CA VAL A 201 -3.80 -19.42 7.91
C VAL A 201 -2.92 -18.31 7.36
N ARG A 202 -2.10 -17.72 8.23
CA ARG A 202 -1.01 -16.83 7.83
C ARG A 202 0.30 -17.52 8.04
N TYR A 203 1.22 -17.38 7.09
CA TYR A 203 2.58 -17.87 7.24
C TYR A 203 3.58 -16.91 6.60
N ARG A 204 4.80 -16.97 7.08
CA ARG A 204 5.91 -16.16 6.62
C ARG A 204 7.08 -17.03 6.21
N LYS A 205 7.74 -16.69 5.12
CA LYS A 205 9.00 -17.30 4.70
C LYS A 205 10.18 -16.74 5.49
N ILE A 206 11.27 -17.52 5.57
CA ILE A 206 12.53 -17.08 6.16
C ILE A 206 12.98 -15.75 5.50
N LYS A 207 13.30 -14.73 6.33
CA LYS A 207 13.70 -13.42 5.85
C LYS A 207 15.12 -13.38 5.28
N PRO A 208 16.17 -13.98 5.92
CA PRO A 208 17.51 -14.00 5.36
C PRO A 208 17.56 -14.83 4.08
N LEU A 209 18.11 -14.24 2.99
CA LEU A 209 18.20 -14.88 1.67
C LEU A 209 18.90 -16.25 1.71
N GLU A 210 20.05 -16.33 2.42
CA GLU A 210 20.78 -17.60 2.56
C GLU A 210 19.97 -18.69 3.25
N GLY A 211 19.24 -18.33 4.31
CA GLY A 211 18.34 -19.24 5.02
C GLY A 211 17.20 -19.72 4.11
N TYR A 212 16.63 -18.81 3.32
CA TYR A 212 15.58 -19.14 2.37
C TYR A 212 16.08 -20.12 1.28
N ILE A 213 17.25 -19.89 0.70
CA ILE A 213 17.84 -20.76 -0.33
C ILE A 213 18.13 -22.15 0.25
N LYS A 214 18.65 -22.23 1.48
CA LYS A 214 18.99 -23.51 2.12
C LYS A 214 17.78 -24.33 2.54
N ASN A 215 16.74 -23.69 3.05
CA ASN A 215 15.61 -24.38 3.68
C ASN A 215 14.28 -24.31 2.91
N GLN A 216 14.04 -23.26 2.12
CA GLN A 216 12.79 -23.00 1.38
C GLN A 216 11.49 -23.21 2.21
N LYS A 217 11.62 -23.35 3.53
CA LYS A 217 10.55 -23.69 4.45
C LYS A 217 9.92 -22.43 5.05
N THR A 218 8.66 -22.56 5.38
CA THR A 218 7.91 -21.60 6.18
C THR A 218 8.48 -21.55 7.59
N THR A 219 8.74 -20.35 8.13
CA THR A 219 9.28 -20.19 9.48
C THR A 219 8.23 -20.03 10.53
N ASP A 220 7.20 -19.22 10.23
CA ASP A 220 6.14 -18.93 11.17
C ASP A 220 4.80 -19.31 10.50
N LEU A 221 4.08 -20.19 11.16
CA LEU A 221 2.71 -20.55 10.81
C LEU A 221 1.83 -20.08 11.96
N LYS A 222 0.98 -19.10 11.71
CA LYS A 222 -0.08 -18.68 12.63
C LYS A 222 -1.43 -19.06 12.01
N THR A 223 -2.18 -19.91 12.70
CA THR A 223 -3.61 -20.07 12.43
C THR A 223 -4.33 -18.96 13.18
N ILE A 224 -5.14 -18.17 12.48
CA ILE A 224 -5.99 -17.17 13.12
C ILE A 224 -7.15 -17.91 13.73
N VAL A 225 -7.27 -17.80 15.05
CA VAL A 225 -8.43 -18.30 15.81
C VAL A 225 -9.56 -17.27 15.77
N GLU A 226 -10.77 -17.69 16.11
CA GLU A 226 -11.95 -16.83 16.05
C GLU A 226 -11.79 -15.51 16.82
N ASP A 227 -11.14 -15.52 17.98
CA ASP A 227 -10.93 -14.33 18.82
C ASP A 227 -10.06 -13.26 18.17
N ASP A 228 -9.10 -13.64 17.33
CA ASP A 228 -8.22 -12.70 16.59
C ASP A 228 -8.83 -12.27 15.23
N LEU A 229 -9.88 -12.96 14.78
CA LEU A 229 -10.39 -12.79 13.41
C LEU A 229 -11.08 -11.45 13.21
N ASP A 230 -11.83 -10.97 14.16
CA ASP A 230 -12.57 -9.71 14.10
C ASP A 230 -11.59 -8.53 13.89
N LEU A 231 -10.50 -8.53 14.66
CA LEU A 231 -9.44 -7.53 14.54
C LEU A 231 -8.76 -7.61 13.17
N ASP A 232 -8.39 -8.81 12.73
CA ASP A 232 -7.71 -9.00 11.44
C ASP A 232 -8.59 -8.54 10.26
N ILE A 233 -9.89 -8.79 10.32
CA ILE A 233 -10.88 -8.29 9.36
C ILE A 233 -10.96 -6.77 9.42
N ALA A 234 -11.12 -6.17 10.61
CA ALA A 234 -11.24 -4.73 10.79
C ALA A 234 -9.99 -3.99 10.27
N MET A 235 -8.79 -4.52 10.56
CA MET A 235 -7.52 -3.95 10.09
C MET A 235 -7.41 -3.88 8.55
N ASN A 236 -8.14 -4.71 7.83
CA ASN A 236 -8.16 -4.68 6.37
C ASN A 236 -9.36 -3.86 5.86
N LEU A 237 -10.59 -4.24 6.22
CA LEU A 237 -11.80 -3.66 5.64
C LEU A 237 -11.96 -2.15 5.94
N LEU A 238 -11.61 -1.71 7.15
CA LEU A 238 -11.83 -0.31 7.56
C LEU A 238 -10.84 0.68 6.93
N ARG A 239 -9.85 0.20 6.18
CA ARG A 239 -8.93 1.05 5.43
C ARG A 239 -9.52 1.62 4.13
N MET A 240 -10.59 1.01 3.63
CA MET A 240 -11.25 1.50 2.41
C MET A 240 -12.09 2.74 2.69
N LYS A 241 -11.81 3.84 1.95
CA LYS A 241 -12.49 5.14 2.12
C LYS A 241 -13.99 5.05 1.91
N ASN A 242 -14.40 4.30 0.91
CA ASN A 242 -15.82 4.16 0.55
C ASN A 242 -16.51 2.96 1.24
N GLY A 243 -15.78 2.20 2.07
CA GLY A 243 -16.29 0.98 2.69
C GLY A 243 -16.65 -0.11 1.66
N HIS A 244 -17.34 -1.16 2.14
CA HIS A 244 -17.69 -2.34 1.35
C HIS A 244 -19.18 -2.65 1.46
N GLN A 245 -19.77 -3.11 0.37
CA GLN A 245 -21.02 -3.86 0.47
C GLN A 245 -20.69 -5.29 0.95
N GLN A 246 -21.48 -5.83 1.86
CA GLN A 246 -21.22 -7.17 2.42
C GLN A 246 -21.14 -8.27 1.35
N ARG A 247 -21.89 -8.11 0.24
CA ARG A 247 -21.87 -9.04 -0.90
C ARG A 247 -20.55 -9.07 -1.67
N ASP A 248 -19.74 -8.02 -1.54
CA ASP A 248 -18.48 -7.84 -2.30
C ASP A 248 -17.26 -8.36 -1.50
N LEU A 249 -17.49 -8.85 -0.27
CA LEU A 249 -16.43 -9.35 0.58
C LEU A 249 -16.05 -10.80 0.25
N SER A 250 -14.77 -11.08 0.28
CA SER A 250 -14.21 -12.43 0.09
C SER A 250 -14.42 -13.36 1.28
N ILE A 251 -15.00 -12.85 2.39
CA ILE A 251 -15.23 -13.59 3.63
C ILE A 251 -16.64 -13.34 4.14
N LYS A 252 -17.22 -14.37 4.77
CA LYS A 252 -18.42 -14.21 5.59
C LYS A 252 -18.01 -13.67 6.97
N LEU A 253 -18.54 -12.51 7.34
CA LEU A 253 -18.21 -11.87 8.60
C LEU A 253 -18.78 -12.66 9.78
N PRO A 254 -17.99 -12.86 10.87
CA PRO A 254 -18.45 -13.52 12.09
C PRO A 254 -19.55 -12.72 12.82
N LYS A 255 -20.35 -13.41 13.65
CA LYS A 255 -21.35 -12.74 14.50
C LYS A 255 -20.69 -11.79 15.50
N SER A 256 -19.56 -12.18 16.08
CA SER A 256 -18.75 -11.36 16.99
C SER A 256 -18.31 -10.04 16.36
N PHE A 257 -17.91 -10.07 15.08
CA PHE A 257 -17.59 -8.86 14.33
C PHE A 257 -18.76 -7.87 14.31
N PHE A 258 -19.97 -8.34 14.03
CA PHE A 258 -21.15 -7.47 13.99
C PHE A 258 -21.51 -6.91 15.37
N GLU A 259 -21.34 -7.68 16.45
CA GLU A 259 -21.59 -7.20 17.82
C GLU A 259 -20.65 -6.01 18.17
N LYS A 260 -19.37 -6.11 17.80
CA LYS A 260 -18.39 -5.02 17.97
C LYS A 260 -18.66 -3.86 17.00
N TYR A 261 -19.08 -4.17 15.77
CA TYR A 261 -19.41 -3.19 14.74
C TYR A 261 -20.58 -2.30 15.15
N GLU A 262 -21.64 -2.87 15.75
CA GLU A 262 -22.80 -2.13 16.29
C GLU A 262 -22.39 -1.12 17.37
N LYS A 263 -21.43 -1.46 18.23
CA LYS A 263 -20.85 -0.51 19.16
C LYS A 263 -20.22 0.68 18.42
N GLY A 264 -19.43 0.43 17.38
CA GLY A 264 -18.81 1.48 16.56
C GLY A 264 -19.85 2.38 15.86
N ILE A 265 -20.98 1.83 15.42
CA ILE A 265 -22.11 2.60 14.90
C ILE A 265 -22.67 3.54 15.98
N SER A 266 -22.91 3.02 17.20
CA SER A 266 -23.45 3.81 18.30
C SER A 266 -22.53 4.96 18.75
N GLU A 267 -21.21 4.81 18.56
CA GLU A 267 -20.19 5.84 18.83
C GLU A 267 -19.99 6.81 17.63
N GLY A 268 -20.69 6.57 16.52
CA GLY A 268 -20.61 7.39 15.31
C GLY A 268 -19.30 7.22 14.52
N LEU A 269 -18.62 6.08 14.71
CA LEU A 269 -17.35 5.78 14.05
C LEU A 269 -17.54 4.90 12.78
N LEU A 270 -18.59 4.06 12.75
CA LEU A 270 -18.86 3.11 11.67
C LEU A 270 -20.19 3.42 10.97
N LEU A 271 -20.28 3.05 9.70
CA LEU A 271 -21.44 3.26 8.84
C LEU A 271 -22.52 2.20 9.11
N LYS A 272 -23.81 2.56 8.92
CA LYS A 272 -24.95 1.65 9.12
C LYS A 272 -25.31 0.82 7.90
N ASP A 273 -25.09 1.36 6.72
CA ASP A 273 -25.57 0.84 5.43
C ASP A 273 -24.55 -0.04 4.70
N LYS A 274 -23.32 -0.01 5.14
CA LYS A 274 -22.19 -0.77 4.57
C LYS A 274 -21.08 -0.94 5.60
N ILE A 275 -20.17 -1.88 5.36
CA ILE A 275 -18.98 -2.07 6.21
C ILE A 275 -17.95 -0.99 5.89
N GLY A 276 -17.72 -0.09 6.82
CA GLY A 276 -16.79 1.02 6.64
C GLY A 276 -16.89 2.06 7.75
N THR A 277 -16.03 3.05 7.67
CA THR A 277 -15.93 4.13 8.65
C THR A 277 -16.73 5.36 8.22
N THR A 278 -17.23 6.11 9.20
CA THR A 278 -17.63 7.51 8.99
C THR A 278 -16.39 8.37 8.76
N GLU A 279 -16.53 9.64 8.37
CA GLU A 279 -15.39 10.58 8.28
C GLU A 279 -14.64 10.66 9.65
N LYS A 280 -15.37 10.68 10.76
CA LYS A 280 -14.79 10.65 12.10
C LYS A 280 -14.01 9.36 12.35
N GLY A 281 -14.61 8.20 12.06
CA GLY A 281 -13.96 6.90 12.24
C GLY A 281 -12.74 6.72 11.32
N TYR A 282 -12.75 7.29 10.13
CA TYR A 282 -11.61 7.27 9.22
C TYR A 282 -10.44 8.14 9.74
N LYS A 283 -10.74 9.32 10.26
CA LYS A 283 -9.72 10.20 10.89
C LYS A 283 -9.08 9.54 12.12
N PHE A 284 -9.85 8.79 12.89
CA PHE A 284 -9.40 8.06 14.10
C PHE A 284 -9.40 6.55 13.84
N LEU A 285 -8.78 6.13 12.74
CA LEU A 285 -8.85 4.75 12.29
C LEU A 285 -8.26 3.75 13.28
N ASN A 286 -7.14 4.09 13.92
CA ASN A 286 -6.50 3.22 14.89
C ASN A 286 -7.40 2.97 16.12
N GLU A 287 -8.04 4.02 16.64
CA GLU A 287 -8.99 3.92 17.73
C GLU A 287 -10.25 3.18 17.31
N THR A 288 -10.70 3.39 16.07
CA THR A 288 -11.85 2.66 15.51
C THR A 288 -11.56 1.16 15.39
N ILE A 289 -10.37 0.78 14.96
CA ILE A 289 -9.94 -0.62 14.88
C ILE A 289 -9.84 -1.25 16.29
N GLN A 290 -9.47 -0.48 17.32
CA GLN A 290 -9.40 -0.97 18.70
C GLN A 290 -10.74 -1.50 19.24
N LEU A 291 -11.87 -1.12 18.67
CA LEU A 291 -13.17 -1.69 19.03
C LEU A 291 -13.26 -3.20 18.78
N PHE A 292 -12.39 -3.75 17.97
CA PHE A 292 -12.40 -5.15 17.55
C PHE A 292 -11.38 -6.04 18.30
N PHE A 293 -10.70 -5.44 19.31
CA PHE A 293 -9.91 -6.24 20.27
C PHE A 293 -10.79 -7.08 21.18
#